data_de1263ca5da3bbfe83f7c37e061095d0
#
_entry.id   de1263ca5da3bbfe83f7c37e061095d0
#
_cell.length_a   1.000
_cell.length_b   1.000
_cell.length_c   1.000
_cell.angle_alpha   90.00
_cell.angle_beta   90.00
_cell.angle_gamma   90.00
#
_symmetry.space_group_name_H-M   'P 1'
#
loop_
_entity.id
_entity.type
_entity.pdbx_description
1 polymer ?
#
loop_
_entity_poly.entity_id
_entity_poly.type
_entity_poly.pdbx_seq_one_letter_code
_entity_poly.pdbx_strand_id
1 'polypeptide(L)'
;MKKAIILFTRAPLPGKTKTRMMPELSPKACARLHACFLKDIGRETEKTGADLFICYTPVGKEEILRPLLPARASYFPQEGDGLGERMHRAFCRVFEKGYDACLLLGSDVPEVQAEDLKQAFSLLEHHDVVLGPTTDGGYYLAGMKKPTPGMFRNQTYGTGSVLKDTVKSIQEAGLSTGFIKTLSDMDEPEDLRAYRRRMRADKRLKGTATGKYLARTSPISVIVPIYNEAKTIEALQDQLDPLRDKCEILFVDGGSTDETTELIRPGFSLLHSEKGRAKQMNAGA
;
A
#
# COMPACT_ATOMS: atom_id res chain seq x y z
N MET A 1 7.38 -28.90 -8.57
CA MET A 1 6.89 -28.30 -7.32
C MET A 1 5.60 -27.56 -7.63
N LYS A 2 4.48 -28.03 -7.04
CA LYS A 2 3.16 -27.40 -7.19
C LYS A 2 3.09 -26.18 -6.28
N LYS A 3 2.93 -24.99 -6.86
CA LYS A 3 3.05 -23.70 -6.18
C LYS A 3 1.69 -23.04 -5.98
N ALA A 4 1.44 -22.47 -4.81
CA ALA A 4 0.24 -21.72 -4.50
C ALA A 4 0.56 -20.34 -3.94
N ILE A 5 -0.32 -19.38 -4.20
CA ILE A 5 -0.33 -18.06 -3.56
C ILE A 5 -1.67 -17.88 -2.87
N ILE A 6 -1.64 -17.49 -1.61
CA ILE A 6 -2.81 -17.05 -0.84
C ILE A 6 -2.79 -15.53 -0.80
N LEU A 7 -3.74 -14.88 -1.45
CA LEU A 7 -3.99 -13.46 -1.23
C LEU A 7 -4.90 -13.33 -0.01
N PHE A 8 -4.33 -12.81 1.07
CA PHE A 8 -5.00 -12.63 2.34
C PHE A 8 -5.57 -11.22 2.42
N THR A 9 -6.89 -11.08 2.34
CA THR A 9 -7.50 -9.77 2.12
C THR A 9 -8.83 -9.59 2.82
N ARG A 10 -9.27 -8.33 2.84
CA ARG A 10 -10.62 -7.91 3.22
C ARG A 10 -11.39 -7.49 1.96
N ALA A 11 -12.69 -7.78 1.90
CA ALA A 11 -13.52 -7.23 0.83
C ALA A 11 -13.56 -5.70 0.90
N PRO A 12 -13.50 -4.98 -0.23
CA PRO A 12 -13.44 -3.52 -0.31
C PRO A 12 -14.80 -2.88 0.00
N LEU A 13 -15.17 -2.87 1.28
CA LEU A 13 -16.43 -2.30 1.76
C LEU A 13 -16.21 -0.87 2.29
N PRO A 14 -17.04 0.11 1.85
CA PRO A 14 -16.97 1.47 2.38
C PRO A 14 -17.10 1.51 3.90
N GLY A 15 -16.24 2.26 4.56
CA GLY A 15 -16.21 2.39 6.03
C GLY A 15 -15.65 1.17 6.79
N LYS A 16 -15.24 0.11 6.08
CA LYS A 16 -14.70 -1.11 6.68
C LYS A 16 -13.28 -1.45 6.19
N THR A 17 -12.79 -0.75 5.17
CA THR A 17 -11.49 -1.02 4.54
C THR A 17 -10.71 0.28 4.45
N LYS A 18 -9.40 0.24 4.78
CA LYS A 18 -8.49 1.40 4.77
C LYS A 18 -9.01 2.56 5.61
N THR A 19 -9.53 2.27 6.79
CA THR A 19 -10.18 3.25 7.66
C THR A 19 -9.22 4.33 8.17
N ARG A 20 -7.93 4.02 8.30
CA ARG A 20 -6.90 4.99 8.68
C ARG A 20 -6.67 6.08 7.63
N MET A 21 -7.03 5.81 6.36
CA MET A 21 -6.97 6.79 5.27
C MET A 21 -8.17 7.76 5.24
N MET A 22 -9.19 7.55 6.07
CA MET A 22 -10.42 8.37 6.05
C MET A 22 -10.22 9.85 6.36
N PRO A 23 -9.16 10.32 7.05
CA PRO A 23 -8.89 11.75 7.13
C PRO A 23 -8.66 12.43 5.77
N GLU A 24 -8.16 11.68 4.75
CA GLU A 24 -7.93 12.22 3.40
C GLU A 24 -8.88 11.66 2.33
N LEU A 25 -9.46 10.50 2.58
CA LEU A 25 -10.31 9.82 1.60
C LEU A 25 -11.69 9.50 2.18
N SER A 26 -12.74 9.74 1.41
CA SER A 26 -14.07 9.27 1.81
C SER A 26 -14.12 7.74 1.94
N PRO A 27 -15.06 7.18 2.74
CA PRO A 27 -15.22 5.73 2.87
C PRO A 27 -15.35 4.99 1.53
N LYS A 28 -16.02 5.60 0.56
CA LYS A 28 -16.16 5.05 -0.80
C LYS A 28 -14.83 5.11 -1.55
N ALA A 29 -14.05 6.17 -1.39
CA ALA A 29 -12.74 6.32 -2.01
C ALA A 29 -11.74 5.29 -1.45
N CYS A 30 -11.72 5.06 -0.14
CA CYS A 30 -10.92 4.02 0.51
C CYS A 30 -11.23 2.62 -0.06
N ALA A 31 -12.50 2.26 -0.18
CA ALA A 31 -12.90 0.98 -0.76
C ALA A 31 -12.49 0.85 -2.24
N ARG A 32 -12.64 1.91 -3.04
CA ARG A 32 -12.19 1.94 -4.44
C ARG A 32 -10.69 1.82 -4.58
N LEU A 33 -9.93 2.49 -3.72
CA LEU A 33 -8.47 2.39 -3.68
C LEU A 33 -8.03 0.96 -3.39
N HIS A 34 -8.60 0.33 -2.37
CA HIS A 34 -8.31 -1.08 -2.04
C HIS A 34 -8.69 -2.03 -3.19
N ALA A 35 -9.80 -1.78 -3.88
CA ALA A 35 -10.16 -2.55 -5.08
C ALA A 35 -9.10 -2.42 -6.20
N CYS A 36 -8.44 -1.26 -6.32
CA CYS A 36 -7.32 -1.08 -7.24
C CYS A 36 -6.09 -1.90 -6.82
N PHE A 37 -5.77 -1.95 -5.51
CA PHE A 37 -4.69 -2.81 -4.99
C PHE A 37 -4.92 -4.27 -5.36
N LEU A 38 -6.13 -4.77 -5.14
CA LEU A 38 -6.49 -6.15 -5.47
C LEU A 38 -6.30 -6.46 -6.96
N LYS A 39 -6.67 -5.52 -7.84
CA LYS A 39 -6.46 -5.67 -9.29
C LYS A 39 -4.98 -5.72 -9.67
N ASP A 40 -4.16 -4.86 -9.07
CA ASP A 40 -2.73 -4.81 -9.36
C ASP A 40 -2.04 -6.07 -8.84
N ILE A 41 -2.28 -6.46 -7.59
CA ILE A 41 -1.74 -7.67 -6.98
C ILE A 41 -2.21 -8.92 -7.74
N GLY A 42 -3.51 -9.02 -8.06
CA GLY A 42 -4.05 -10.15 -8.81
C GLY A 42 -3.38 -10.34 -10.17
N ARG A 43 -3.11 -9.25 -10.88
CA ARG A 43 -2.38 -9.29 -12.16
C ARG A 43 -0.94 -9.81 -11.98
N GLU A 44 -0.26 -9.38 -10.93
CA GLU A 44 1.11 -9.82 -10.68
C GLU A 44 1.16 -11.29 -10.21
N THR A 45 0.20 -11.74 -9.40
CA THR A 45 0.11 -13.15 -9.02
C THR A 45 -0.13 -14.05 -10.23
N GLU A 46 -0.97 -13.65 -11.18
CA GLU A 46 -1.27 -14.43 -12.38
C GLU A 46 -0.03 -14.68 -13.26
N LYS A 47 0.90 -13.71 -13.34
CA LYS A 47 2.17 -13.84 -14.09
C LYS A 47 3.14 -14.86 -13.51
N THR A 48 2.92 -15.34 -12.30
CA THR A 48 3.79 -16.33 -11.65
C THR A 48 3.52 -17.75 -12.12
N GLY A 49 2.32 -18.01 -12.63
CA GLY A 49 1.84 -19.36 -12.97
C GLY A 49 1.47 -20.24 -11.77
N ALA A 50 1.53 -19.71 -10.54
CA ALA A 50 1.07 -20.41 -9.33
C ALA A 50 -0.46 -20.35 -9.22
N ASP A 51 -1.07 -21.34 -8.58
CA ASP A 51 -2.49 -21.35 -8.30
C ASP A 51 -2.83 -20.28 -7.23
N LEU A 52 -3.85 -19.49 -7.49
CA LEU A 52 -4.25 -18.37 -6.63
C LEU A 52 -5.45 -18.73 -5.76
N PHE A 53 -5.29 -18.54 -4.47
CA PHE A 53 -6.33 -18.66 -3.45
C PHE A 53 -6.60 -17.30 -2.81
N ILE A 54 -7.86 -16.95 -2.66
CA ILE A 54 -8.30 -15.71 -2.00
C ILE A 54 -8.86 -16.08 -0.64
N CYS A 55 -8.08 -15.78 0.41
CA CYS A 55 -8.49 -15.95 1.80
C CYS A 55 -9.06 -14.62 2.30
N TYR A 56 -10.38 -14.52 2.44
CA TYR A 56 -11.07 -13.24 2.56
C TYR A 56 -11.94 -13.09 3.80
N THR A 57 -12.19 -11.84 4.18
CA THR A 57 -13.15 -11.44 5.24
C THR A 57 -13.93 -10.20 4.77
N PRO A 58 -15.17 -9.95 5.22
CA PRO A 58 -16.02 -10.87 5.99
C PRO A 58 -16.62 -11.97 5.12
N VAL A 59 -17.08 -13.03 5.77
CA VAL A 59 -17.78 -14.15 5.10
C VAL A 59 -18.95 -13.63 4.27
N GLY A 60 -19.24 -14.28 3.12
CA GLY A 60 -20.37 -13.94 2.23
C GLY A 60 -20.14 -12.69 1.37
N LYS A 61 -18.90 -12.21 1.23
CA LYS A 61 -18.55 -11.06 0.38
C LYS A 61 -17.65 -11.43 -0.81
N GLU A 62 -17.63 -12.69 -1.18
CA GLU A 62 -16.84 -13.21 -2.31
C GLU A 62 -17.22 -12.55 -3.65
N GLU A 63 -18.49 -12.32 -3.89
CA GLU A 63 -18.99 -11.72 -5.14
C GLU A 63 -18.43 -10.33 -5.40
N ILE A 64 -18.06 -9.58 -4.35
CA ILE A 64 -17.39 -8.28 -4.48
C ILE A 64 -15.95 -8.44 -4.96
N LEU A 65 -15.29 -9.54 -4.62
CA LEU A 65 -13.90 -9.83 -4.95
C LEU A 65 -13.73 -10.44 -6.35
N ARG A 66 -14.66 -11.27 -6.80
CA ARG A 66 -14.58 -11.97 -8.08
C ARG A 66 -14.28 -11.08 -9.29
N PRO A 67 -14.93 -9.90 -9.48
CA PRO A 67 -14.64 -9.04 -10.63
C PRO A 67 -13.31 -8.28 -10.52
N LEU A 68 -12.62 -8.34 -9.38
CA LEU A 68 -11.38 -7.63 -9.12
C LEU A 68 -10.14 -8.49 -9.33
N LEU A 69 -10.29 -9.82 -9.33
CA LEU A 69 -9.22 -10.81 -9.23
C LEU A 69 -9.29 -11.81 -10.39
N PRO A 70 -8.21 -12.55 -10.68
CA PRO A 70 -8.18 -13.52 -11.75
C PRO A 70 -9.32 -14.54 -11.67
N ALA A 71 -9.95 -14.84 -12.81
CA ALA A 71 -11.12 -15.73 -12.88
C ALA A 71 -10.84 -17.16 -12.39
N ARG A 72 -9.59 -17.61 -12.44
CA ARG A 72 -9.15 -18.95 -11.98
C ARG A 72 -8.94 -19.05 -10.49
N ALA A 73 -9.03 -17.93 -9.75
CA ALA A 73 -8.81 -17.93 -8.31
C ALA A 73 -9.85 -18.76 -7.56
N SER A 74 -9.40 -19.49 -6.55
CA SER A 74 -10.24 -20.20 -5.59
C SER A 74 -10.48 -19.34 -4.35
N TYR A 75 -11.66 -19.41 -3.77
CA TYR A 75 -12.05 -18.52 -2.66
C TYR A 75 -12.38 -19.32 -1.41
N PHE A 76 -11.96 -18.81 -0.25
CA PHE A 76 -12.40 -19.32 1.05
C PHE A 76 -12.31 -18.22 2.13
N PRO A 77 -13.20 -18.24 3.12
CA PRO A 77 -13.18 -17.26 4.19
C PRO A 77 -11.99 -17.43 5.12
N GLN A 78 -11.60 -16.34 5.79
CA GLN A 78 -10.67 -16.38 6.92
C GLN A 78 -11.34 -17.03 8.13
N GLU A 79 -10.64 -17.97 8.79
CA GLU A 79 -11.11 -18.69 9.94
C GLU A 79 -10.09 -18.62 11.09
N GLY A 80 -10.54 -18.34 12.32
CA GLY A 80 -9.71 -18.24 13.53
C GLY A 80 -9.92 -16.94 14.30
N ASP A 81 -9.51 -16.92 15.55
CA ASP A 81 -9.79 -15.83 16.50
C ASP A 81 -8.79 -14.66 16.39
N GLY A 82 -7.60 -14.89 15.85
CA GLY A 82 -6.58 -13.86 15.67
C GLY A 82 -5.94 -13.89 14.29
N LEU A 83 -5.22 -12.82 13.92
CA LEU A 83 -4.58 -12.72 12.62
C LEU A 83 -3.61 -13.86 12.34
N GLY A 84 -2.77 -14.22 13.32
CA GLY A 84 -1.81 -15.32 13.19
C GLY A 84 -2.49 -16.68 12.99
N GLU A 85 -3.53 -16.97 13.74
CA GLU A 85 -4.30 -18.20 13.58
C GLU A 85 -4.96 -18.27 12.20
N ARG A 86 -5.54 -17.17 11.74
CA ARG A 86 -6.17 -17.10 10.41
C ARG A 86 -5.16 -17.36 9.29
N MET A 87 -3.97 -16.78 9.39
CA MET A 87 -2.89 -17.02 8.42
C MET A 87 -2.44 -18.49 8.46
N HIS A 88 -2.24 -19.04 9.65
CA HIS A 88 -1.85 -20.45 9.82
C HIS A 88 -2.89 -21.41 9.23
N ARG A 89 -4.17 -21.21 9.54
CA ARG A 89 -5.27 -22.04 8.99
C ARG A 89 -5.36 -21.92 7.45
N ALA A 90 -5.13 -20.73 6.91
CA ALA A 90 -5.10 -20.54 5.48
C ALA A 90 -3.98 -21.36 4.81
N PHE A 91 -2.80 -21.40 5.39
CA PHE A 91 -1.71 -22.26 4.92
C PHE A 91 -2.07 -23.75 5.02
N CYS A 92 -2.56 -24.22 6.16
CA CYS A 92 -2.98 -25.62 6.36
C CYS A 92 -3.97 -26.05 5.27
N ARG A 93 -5.01 -25.26 5.04
CA ARG A 93 -6.05 -25.54 4.03
C ARG A 93 -5.49 -25.68 2.60
N VAL A 94 -4.47 -24.91 2.27
CA VAL A 94 -3.83 -25.01 0.94
C VAL A 94 -2.88 -26.21 0.88
N PHE A 95 -2.09 -26.46 1.91
CA PHE A 95 -1.21 -27.62 1.96
C PHE A 95 -1.97 -28.97 1.94
N GLU A 96 -3.15 -29.06 2.55
CA GLU A 96 -4.05 -30.22 2.47
C GLU A 96 -4.47 -30.57 1.04
N LYS A 97 -4.35 -29.61 0.09
CA LYS A 97 -4.62 -29.83 -1.34
C LYS A 97 -3.39 -30.32 -2.12
N GLY A 98 -2.29 -30.64 -1.43
CA GLY A 98 -1.08 -31.22 -1.99
C GLY A 98 -0.20 -30.22 -2.73
N TYR A 99 -0.10 -28.97 -2.26
CA TYR A 99 0.88 -28.00 -2.73
C TYR A 99 2.22 -28.20 -2.01
N ASP A 100 3.32 -28.05 -2.77
CA ASP A 100 4.69 -28.22 -2.25
C ASP A 100 5.26 -26.93 -1.64
N ALA A 101 4.78 -25.78 -2.12
CA ALA A 101 5.17 -24.47 -1.61
C ALA A 101 4.00 -23.48 -1.70
N CYS A 102 3.88 -22.64 -0.68
CA CYS A 102 2.80 -21.67 -0.58
C CYS A 102 3.34 -20.33 -0.10
N LEU A 103 2.93 -19.24 -0.78
CA LEU A 103 3.13 -17.87 -0.33
C LEU A 103 1.80 -17.33 0.19
N LEU A 104 1.82 -16.64 1.33
CA LEU A 104 0.71 -15.81 1.79
C LEU A 104 1.11 -14.35 1.61
N LEU A 105 0.30 -13.62 0.87
CA LEU A 105 0.53 -12.23 0.47
C LEU A 105 -0.58 -11.34 1.05
N GLY A 106 -0.19 -10.31 1.78
CA GLY A 106 -1.10 -9.24 2.21
C GLY A 106 -1.56 -8.38 1.03
N SER A 107 -2.69 -7.71 1.19
CA SER A 107 -3.29 -6.89 0.13
C SER A 107 -2.97 -5.40 0.22
N ASP A 108 -2.05 -5.00 1.10
CA ASP A 108 -1.76 -3.60 1.40
C ASP A 108 -0.52 -3.05 0.68
N VAL A 109 0.15 -3.90 -0.11
CA VAL A 109 1.37 -3.56 -0.87
C VAL A 109 1.10 -3.68 -2.38
N PRO A 110 0.49 -2.66 -3.02
CA PRO A 110 0.14 -2.70 -4.45
C PRO A 110 1.34 -2.64 -5.39
N GLU A 111 2.55 -2.41 -4.86
CA GLU A 111 3.80 -2.33 -5.64
C GLU A 111 4.50 -3.69 -5.83
N VAL A 112 4.00 -4.76 -5.22
CA VAL A 112 4.53 -6.11 -5.40
C VAL A 112 4.51 -6.50 -6.89
N GLN A 113 5.58 -7.17 -7.34
CA GLN A 113 5.74 -7.61 -8.71
C GLN A 113 5.83 -9.13 -8.81
N ALA A 114 5.53 -9.67 -9.97
CA ALA A 114 5.65 -11.11 -10.23
C ALA A 114 7.06 -11.63 -9.96
N GLU A 115 8.07 -10.80 -10.23
CA GLU A 115 9.48 -11.12 -9.99
C GLU A 115 9.77 -11.33 -8.51
N ASP A 116 9.16 -10.55 -7.62
CA ASP A 116 9.30 -10.68 -6.16
C ASP A 116 8.72 -12.02 -5.70
N LEU A 117 7.56 -12.40 -6.24
CA LEU A 117 6.89 -13.65 -5.92
C LEU A 117 7.66 -14.86 -6.46
N LYS A 118 8.23 -14.76 -7.67
CA LYS A 118 9.10 -15.79 -8.24
C LYS A 118 10.37 -15.94 -7.44
N GLN A 119 10.99 -14.84 -7.01
CA GLN A 119 12.15 -14.85 -6.13
C GLN A 119 11.83 -15.53 -4.80
N ALA A 120 10.67 -15.24 -4.20
CA ALA A 120 10.24 -15.90 -2.97
C ALA A 120 10.14 -17.42 -3.15
N PHE A 121 9.57 -17.90 -4.25
CA PHE A 121 9.54 -19.34 -4.56
C PHE A 121 10.92 -19.94 -4.79
N SER A 122 11.84 -19.21 -5.44
CA SER A 122 13.22 -19.68 -5.63
C SER A 122 13.97 -19.79 -4.31
N LEU A 123 13.80 -18.81 -3.41
CA LEU A 123 14.42 -18.87 -2.08
C LEU A 123 13.89 -20.02 -1.23
N LEU A 124 12.62 -20.44 -1.41
CA LEU A 124 12.07 -21.62 -0.72
C LEU A 124 12.74 -22.94 -1.15
N GLU A 125 13.48 -22.98 -2.24
CA GLU A 125 14.28 -24.16 -2.61
C GLU A 125 15.41 -24.39 -1.60
N HIS A 126 15.93 -23.31 -0.99
CA HIS A 126 17.10 -23.31 -0.09
C HIS A 126 16.76 -22.92 1.36
N HIS A 127 15.57 -22.36 1.62
CA HIS A 127 15.12 -21.95 2.94
C HIS A 127 13.81 -22.64 3.32
N ASP A 128 13.55 -22.73 4.62
CA ASP A 128 12.29 -23.30 5.15
C ASP A 128 11.17 -22.29 5.09
N VAL A 129 11.49 -21.02 5.38
CA VAL A 129 10.58 -19.89 5.38
C VAL A 129 11.17 -18.73 4.58
N VAL A 130 10.34 -17.99 3.87
CA VAL A 130 10.72 -16.75 3.17
C VAL A 130 9.80 -15.63 3.63
N LEU A 131 10.38 -14.48 3.94
CA LEU A 131 9.64 -13.28 4.35
C LEU A 131 9.89 -12.13 3.38
N GLY A 132 8.86 -11.34 3.12
CA GLY A 132 8.94 -10.04 2.44
C GLY A 132 8.66 -8.94 3.46
N PRO A 133 9.69 -8.24 3.98
CA PRO A 133 9.54 -7.23 5.01
C PRO A 133 8.74 -6.01 4.54
N THR A 134 8.07 -5.33 5.48
CA THR A 134 7.54 -3.97 5.29
C THR A 134 8.37 -2.94 6.05
N THR A 135 8.29 -1.68 5.62
CA THR A 135 9.06 -0.58 6.23
C THR A 135 8.61 -0.24 7.65
N ASP A 136 7.40 -0.63 8.03
CA ASP A 136 6.82 -0.44 9.36
C ASP A 136 7.24 -1.50 10.41
N GLY A 137 8.09 -2.48 10.00
CA GLY A 137 8.54 -3.57 10.87
C GLY A 137 7.64 -4.82 10.86
N GLY A 138 6.71 -4.89 9.91
CA GLY A 138 5.92 -6.07 9.58
C GLY A 138 6.48 -6.87 8.40
N TYR A 139 5.62 -7.66 7.78
CA TYR A 139 5.91 -8.34 6.52
C TYR A 139 4.65 -8.41 5.65
N TYR A 140 4.81 -8.18 4.35
CA TYR A 140 3.75 -8.28 3.36
C TYR A 140 3.62 -9.68 2.75
N LEU A 141 4.67 -10.48 2.88
CA LEU A 141 4.72 -11.84 2.35
C LEU A 141 5.33 -12.79 3.37
N ALA A 142 4.71 -13.96 3.53
CA ALA A 142 5.26 -15.12 4.19
C ALA A 142 5.17 -16.32 3.25
N GLY A 143 6.27 -17.06 3.07
CA GLY A 143 6.33 -18.26 2.24
C GLY A 143 6.87 -19.46 3.02
N MET A 144 6.38 -20.66 2.72
CA MET A 144 6.84 -21.90 3.36
C MET A 144 6.55 -23.13 2.50
N LYS A 145 7.21 -24.26 2.83
CA LYS A 145 7.00 -25.58 2.19
C LYS A 145 6.11 -26.52 3.02
N LYS A 146 5.87 -26.20 4.27
CA LYS A 146 4.97 -26.95 5.18
C LYS A 146 4.42 -25.98 6.24
N PRO A 147 3.25 -26.26 6.80
CA PRO A 147 2.70 -25.40 7.87
C PRO A 147 3.67 -25.26 9.03
N THR A 148 3.99 -24.03 9.40
CA THR A 148 4.92 -23.70 10.48
C THR A 148 4.20 -22.88 11.55
N PRO A 149 3.48 -23.55 12.47
CA PRO A 149 2.60 -22.86 13.43
C PRO A 149 3.36 -21.94 14.39
N GLY A 150 4.65 -22.25 14.69
CA GLY A 150 5.46 -21.49 15.63
C GLY A 150 5.63 -20.02 15.21
N MET A 151 5.74 -19.72 13.93
CA MET A 151 5.93 -18.35 13.45
C MET A 151 4.71 -17.43 13.65
N PHE A 152 3.54 -17.98 13.88
CA PHE A 152 2.29 -17.22 14.06
C PHE A 152 1.82 -17.13 15.51
N ARG A 153 2.47 -17.86 16.42
CA ARG A 153 2.09 -17.88 17.85
C ARG A 153 2.74 -16.73 18.61
N ASN A 154 2.01 -16.17 19.55
CA ASN A 154 2.50 -15.13 20.46
C ASN A 154 3.00 -13.85 19.75
N GLN A 155 2.48 -13.58 18.55
CA GLN A 155 2.80 -12.36 17.80
C GLN A 155 1.83 -11.24 18.17
N THR A 156 2.34 -10.05 18.47
CA THR A 156 1.53 -8.85 18.68
C THR A 156 1.47 -8.08 17.36
N TYR A 157 0.51 -8.45 16.52
CA TYR A 157 0.34 -7.80 15.21
C TYR A 157 -0.03 -6.32 15.33
N GLY A 158 0.40 -5.51 14.35
CA GLY A 158 0.18 -4.06 14.34
C GLY A 158 1.22 -3.27 15.13
N THR A 159 2.34 -3.90 15.49
CA THR A 159 3.50 -3.26 16.13
C THR A 159 4.72 -3.36 15.21
N GLY A 160 5.67 -2.43 15.36
CA GLY A 160 6.92 -2.44 14.57
C GLY A 160 7.89 -3.59 14.90
N SER A 161 7.52 -4.53 15.78
CA SER A 161 8.36 -5.67 16.18
C SER A 161 7.98 -6.99 15.50
N VAL A 162 6.87 -7.06 14.77
CA VAL A 162 6.31 -8.31 14.21
C VAL A 162 7.33 -9.10 13.40
N LEU A 163 8.06 -8.46 12.51
CA LEU A 163 9.10 -9.12 11.71
C LEU A 163 10.19 -9.73 12.59
N LYS A 164 10.70 -8.95 13.55
CA LYS A 164 11.76 -9.38 14.47
C LYS A 164 11.32 -10.59 15.30
N ASP A 165 10.12 -10.52 15.87
CA ASP A 165 9.57 -11.57 16.72
C ASP A 165 9.28 -12.85 15.91
N THR A 166 8.80 -12.69 14.67
CA THR A 166 8.59 -13.81 13.74
C THR A 166 9.90 -14.49 13.37
N VAL A 167 10.95 -13.73 13.03
CA VAL A 167 12.28 -14.29 12.71
C VAL A 167 12.84 -15.05 13.92
N LYS A 168 12.72 -14.50 15.11
CA LYS A 168 13.13 -15.16 16.34
C LYS A 168 12.41 -16.51 16.53
N SER A 169 11.08 -16.53 16.35
CA SER A 169 10.29 -17.77 16.48
C SER A 169 10.68 -18.83 15.43
N ILE A 170 11.04 -18.42 14.22
CA ILE A 170 11.53 -19.31 13.17
C ILE A 170 12.90 -19.89 13.56
N GLN A 171 13.82 -19.07 14.07
CA GLN A 171 15.13 -19.51 14.53
C GLN A 171 15.06 -20.47 15.73
N GLU A 172 14.18 -20.19 16.71
CA GLU A 172 13.95 -21.07 17.87
C GLU A 172 13.37 -22.43 17.44
N ALA A 173 12.67 -22.48 16.31
CA ALA A 173 12.20 -23.75 15.72
C ALA A 173 13.28 -24.47 14.88
N GLY A 174 14.52 -23.95 14.83
CA GLY A 174 15.61 -24.51 14.04
C GLY A 174 15.43 -24.40 12.52
N LEU A 175 14.60 -23.44 12.07
CA LEU A 175 14.28 -23.25 10.65
C LEU A 175 15.08 -22.07 10.06
N SER A 176 15.43 -22.22 8.77
CA SER A 176 16.13 -21.19 8.00
C SER A 176 15.17 -20.18 7.39
N THR A 177 15.59 -18.89 7.34
CA THR A 177 14.79 -17.78 6.79
C THR A 177 15.51 -17.12 5.63
N GLY A 178 14.83 -17.01 4.48
CA GLY A 178 15.22 -16.17 3.36
C GLY A 178 14.42 -14.86 3.33
N PHE A 179 14.97 -13.84 2.71
CA PHE A 179 14.31 -12.53 2.59
C PHE A 179 14.25 -12.08 1.14
N ILE A 180 13.13 -11.56 0.73
CA ILE A 180 12.99 -10.78 -0.50
C ILE A 180 13.05 -9.28 -0.16
N LYS A 181 12.95 -8.43 -1.16
CA LYS A 181 13.05 -6.97 -0.97
C LYS A 181 11.99 -6.44 0.00
N THR A 182 12.37 -5.40 0.74
CA THR A 182 11.43 -4.62 1.58
C THR A 182 10.55 -3.75 0.70
N LEU A 183 9.24 -3.71 0.99
CA LEU A 183 8.28 -2.82 0.37
C LEU A 183 7.56 -1.99 1.42
N SER A 184 6.88 -0.93 0.98
CA SER A 184 6.02 -0.14 1.87
C SER A 184 4.58 -0.57 1.68
N ASP A 185 3.89 -0.83 2.77
CA ASP A 185 2.44 -0.91 2.78
C ASP A 185 1.80 0.47 2.56
N MET A 186 0.56 0.49 2.20
CA MET A 186 -0.21 1.71 2.00
C MET A 186 -1.43 1.68 2.89
N ASP A 187 -1.31 2.15 4.13
CA ASP A 187 -2.34 2.05 5.15
C ASP A 187 -2.77 3.40 5.75
N GLU A 188 -1.89 4.39 5.72
CA GLU A 188 -2.08 5.71 6.30
C GLU A 188 -2.00 6.84 5.24
N PRO A 189 -2.49 8.06 5.53
CA PRO A 189 -2.40 9.19 4.61
C PRO A 189 -0.98 9.49 4.11
N GLU A 190 0.03 9.33 4.96
CA GLU A 190 1.41 9.60 4.57
C GLU A 190 1.93 8.60 3.53
N ASP A 191 1.52 7.33 3.62
CA ASP A 191 1.85 6.29 2.63
C ASP A 191 1.26 6.65 1.26
N LEU A 192 0.02 7.16 1.27
CA LEU A 192 -0.65 7.63 0.06
C LEU A 192 0.12 8.79 -0.61
N ARG A 193 0.57 9.76 0.20
CA ARG A 193 1.40 10.88 -0.28
C ARG A 193 2.75 10.38 -0.81
N ALA A 194 3.39 9.45 -0.09
CA ALA A 194 4.64 8.83 -0.51
C ALA A 194 4.48 8.06 -1.83
N TYR A 195 3.40 7.30 -1.99
CA TYR A 195 3.09 6.61 -3.24
C TYR A 195 2.86 7.59 -4.40
N ARG A 196 2.13 8.69 -4.20
CA ARG A 196 1.94 9.74 -5.20
C ARG A 196 3.26 10.36 -5.63
N ARG A 197 4.19 10.62 -4.68
CA ARG A 197 5.54 11.12 -5.00
C ARG A 197 6.30 10.13 -5.88
N ARG A 198 6.35 8.83 -5.51
CA ARG A 198 7.00 7.78 -6.33
C ARG A 198 6.36 7.65 -7.71
N MET A 199 5.04 7.69 -7.79
CA MET A 199 4.29 7.60 -9.05
C MET A 199 4.66 8.72 -10.04
N ARG A 200 5.07 9.91 -9.57
CA ARG A 200 5.50 11.01 -10.47
C ARG A 200 6.74 10.61 -11.29
N ALA A 201 7.68 9.90 -10.68
CA ALA A 201 8.94 9.47 -11.31
C ALA A 201 8.84 8.11 -12.02
N ASP A 202 7.97 7.22 -11.58
CA ASP A 202 7.84 5.85 -12.08
C ASP A 202 6.62 5.69 -13.02
N LYS A 203 6.92 5.58 -14.33
CA LYS A 203 5.89 5.34 -15.37
C LYS A 203 5.14 4.02 -15.16
N ARG A 204 5.78 3.01 -14.56
CA ARG A 204 5.15 1.72 -14.26
C ARG A 204 4.01 1.91 -13.27
N LEU A 205 4.26 2.63 -12.18
CA LEU A 205 3.24 2.92 -11.16
C LEU A 205 2.05 3.69 -11.75
N LYS A 206 2.30 4.64 -12.67
CA LYS A 206 1.22 5.35 -13.39
C LYS A 206 0.32 4.42 -14.20
N GLY A 207 0.86 3.33 -14.71
CA GLY A 207 0.16 2.33 -15.53
C GLY A 207 -0.73 1.37 -14.74
N THR A 208 -0.54 1.26 -13.42
CA THR A 208 -1.31 0.37 -12.54
C THR A 208 -2.75 0.85 -12.36
N ALA A 209 -3.64 -0.03 -11.85
CA ALA A 209 -4.99 0.37 -11.48
C ALA A 209 -4.97 1.41 -10.35
N THR A 210 -4.10 1.21 -9.37
CA THR A 210 -3.85 2.14 -8.26
C THR A 210 -3.38 3.50 -8.78
N GLY A 211 -2.35 3.53 -9.63
CA GLY A 211 -1.83 4.77 -10.19
C GLY A 211 -2.84 5.53 -11.02
N LYS A 212 -3.60 4.83 -11.89
CA LYS A 212 -4.70 5.44 -12.68
C LYS A 212 -5.81 6.00 -11.81
N TYR A 213 -6.15 5.30 -10.73
CA TYR A 213 -7.15 5.79 -9.78
C TYR A 213 -6.66 7.05 -9.07
N LEU A 214 -5.44 7.02 -8.54
CA LEU A 214 -4.86 8.15 -7.81
C LEU A 214 -4.60 9.36 -8.72
N ALA A 215 -4.24 9.17 -9.99
CA ALA A 215 -4.12 10.26 -10.94
C ALA A 215 -5.46 10.99 -11.20
N ARG A 216 -6.59 10.27 -11.14
CA ARG A 216 -7.94 10.83 -11.32
C ARG A 216 -8.50 11.44 -10.04
N THR A 217 -7.99 11.03 -8.88
CA THR A 217 -8.44 11.46 -7.55
C THR A 217 -7.42 12.32 -6.85
N SER A 218 -6.33 12.68 -7.52
CA SER A 218 -5.38 13.68 -7.01
C SER A 218 -6.14 14.98 -6.76
N PRO A 219 -5.97 15.61 -5.61
CA PRO A 219 -6.53 16.93 -5.40
C PRO A 219 -6.02 17.85 -6.52
N ILE A 220 -6.91 18.72 -6.99
CA ILE A 220 -6.50 19.81 -7.87
C ILE A 220 -5.55 20.67 -7.06
N SER A 221 -4.34 20.94 -7.58
CA SER A 221 -3.44 21.92 -6.97
C SER A 221 -3.62 23.25 -7.68
N VAL A 222 -3.91 24.28 -6.91
CA VAL A 222 -3.92 25.68 -7.38
C VAL A 222 -2.53 26.25 -7.12
N ILE A 223 -1.75 26.43 -8.19
CA ILE A 223 -0.41 26.99 -8.10
C ILE A 223 -0.51 28.52 -8.17
N VAL A 224 -0.05 29.18 -7.12
CA VAL A 224 -0.08 30.64 -7.00
C VAL A 224 1.35 31.17 -6.94
N PRO A 225 1.91 31.68 -8.06
CA PRO A 225 3.21 32.31 -8.04
C PRO A 225 3.14 33.66 -7.32
N ILE A 226 4.05 33.86 -6.36
CA ILE A 226 4.14 35.07 -5.54
C ILE A 226 5.54 35.68 -5.59
N TYR A 227 5.63 36.98 -5.51
CA TYR A 227 6.89 37.71 -5.40
C TYR A 227 6.66 39.12 -4.86
N ASN A 228 7.13 39.40 -3.63
CA ASN A 228 6.97 40.68 -2.93
C ASN A 228 5.49 41.13 -2.81
N GLU A 229 4.65 40.24 -2.28
CA GLU A 229 3.19 40.42 -2.15
C GLU A 229 2.76 40.67 -0.69
N ALA A 230 3.65 41.14 0.20
CA ALA A 230 3.35 41.30 1.63
C ALA A 230 2.06 42.15 1.89
N LYS A 231 1.73 43.06 1.00
CA LYS A 231 0.54 43.92 1.13
C LYS A 231 -0.78 43.26 0.73
N THR A 232 -0.72 42.21 -0.07
CA THR A 232 -1.87 41.57 -0.74
C THR A 232 -2.08 40.14 -0.34
N ILE A 233 -1.04 39.48 0.19
CA ILE A 233 -1.01 38.04 0.44
C ILE A 233 -2.08 37.58 1.46
N GLU A 234 -2.37 38.39 2.47
CA GLU A 234 -3.42 38.06 3.47
C GLU A 234 -4.79 38.01 2.83
N ALA A 235 -5.15 39.08 2.06
CA ALA A 235 -6.43 39.16 1.36
C ALA A 235 -6.58 38.04 0.33
N LEU A 236 -5.48 37.65 -0.35
CA LEU A 236 -5.47 36.52 -1.29
C LEU A 236 -5.72 35.20 -0.55
N GLN A 237 -5.11 34.99 0.60
CA GLN A 237 -5.35 33.82 1.42
C GLN A 237 -6.81 33.73 1.89
N ASP A 238 -7.43 34.83 2.26
CA ASP A 238 -8.86 34.87 2.63
C ASP A 238 -9.78 34.47 1.48
N GLN A 239 -9.44 34.86 0.24
CA GLN A 239 -10.17 34.43 -0.96
C GLN A 239 -10.00 32.96 -1.29
N LEU A 240 -8.82 32.41 -1.02
CA LEU A 240 -8.47 31.01 -1.32
C LEU A 240 -8.89 30.04 -0.20
N ASP A 241 -9.08 30.52 1.02
CA ASP A 241 -9.40 29.69 2.19
C ASP A 241 -10.62 28.78 1.99
N PRO A 242 -11.75 29.21 1.37
CA PRO A 242 -12.88 28.35 1.07
C PRO A 242 -12.59 27.20 0.08
N LEU A 243 -11.46 27.25 -0.62
CA LEU A 243 -11.05 26.22 -1.58
C LEU A 243 -10.17 25.12 -0.95
N ARG A 244 -9.64 25.33 0.25
CA ARG A 244 -8.70 24.42 0.92
C ARG A 244 -9.28 23.02 1.16
N ASP A 245 -10.60 22.92 1.37
CA ASP A 245 -11.29 21.63 1.49
C ASP A 245 -11.44 20.88 0.16
N LYS A 246 -11.23 21.57 -0.97
CA LYS A 246 -11.47 21.05 -2.32
C LYS A 246 -10.21 20.84 -3.13
N CYS A 247 -9.15 21.60 -2.86
CA CYS A 247 -7.90 21.57 -3.60
C CYS A 247 -6.72 21.95 -2.70
N GLU A 248 -5.53 21.48 -3.09
CA GLU A 248 -4.28 21.97 -2.52
C GLU A 248 -4.00 23.37 -3.05
N ILE A 249 -3.62 24.30 -2.17
CA ILE A 249 -3.18 25.63 -2.56
C ILE A 249 -1.67 25.71 -2.29
N LEU A 250 -0.90 25.87 -3.36
CA LEU A 250 0.54 25.93 -3.33
C LEU A 250 1.02 27.31 -3.77
N PHE A 251 1.50 28.11 -2.81
CA PHE A 251 2.23 29.32 -3.11
C PHE A 251 3.65 28.97 -3.56
N VAL A 252 4.07 29.55 -4.66
CA VAL A 252 5.44 29.38 -5.18
C VAL A 252 6.13 30.73 -5.16
N ASP A 253 7.01 30.90 -4.18
CA ASP A 253 7.76 32.14 -3.98
C ASP A 253 8.94 32.23 -4.96
N GLY A 254 9.06 33.37 -5.64
CA GLY A 254 10.13 33.67 -6.58
C GLY A 254 11.34 34.38 -5.96
N GLY A 255 11.59 34.19 -4.67
CA GLY A 255 12.68 34.86 -3.93
C GLY A 255 12.26 36.23 -3.42
N SER A 256 11.12 36.33 -2.75
CA SER A 256 10.65 37.55 -2.09
C SER A 256 11.67 38.09 -1.09
N THR A 257 11.79 39.39 -1.01
CA THR A 257 12.70 40.13 -0.11
C THR A 257 11.96 40.92 0.95
N ASP A 258 10.63 40.85 0.94
CA ASP A 258 9.71 41.39 1.96
C ASP A 258 9.13 40.29 2.85
N GLU A 259 8.18 40.59 3.70
CA GLU A 259 7.54 39.68 4.65
C GLU A 259 6.55 38.69 3.99
N THR A 260 6.49 38.59 2.65
CA THR A 260 5.51 37.76 1.92
C THR A 260 5.47 36.33 2.42
N THR A 261 6.63 35.67 2.57
CA THR A 261 6.71 34.26 2.94
C THR A 261 6.38 34.01 4.41
N GLU A 262 6.64 34.97 5.29
CA GLU A 262 6.36 34.93 6.72
C GLU A 262 4.85 35.06 7.01
N LEU A 263 4.14 35.76 6.12
CA LEU A 263 2.70 35.96 6.22
C LEU A 263 1.88 34.77 5.67
N ILE A 264 2.51 33.71 5.15
CA ILE A 264 1.80 32.51 4.69
C ILE A 264 1.27 31.73 5.91
N ARG A 265 -0.03 31.60 5.99
CA ARG A 265 -0.73 30.95 7.12
C ARG A 265 -0.55 29.43 7.12
N PRO A 266 -0.59 28.79 8.31
CA PRO A 266 -0.62 27.34 8.40
C PRO A 266 -1.77 26.72 7.58
N GLY A 267 -1.46 25.66 6.83
CA GLY A 267 -2.45 24.97 5.99
C GLY A 267 -2.41 25.38 4.51
N PHE A 268 -1.64 26.41 4.14
CA PHE A 268 -1.19 26.62 2.76
C PHE A 268 0.20 26.01 2.58
N SER A 269 0.48 25.47 1.38
CA SER A 269 1.80 24.95 1.03
C SER A 269 2.65 26.08 0.44
N LEU A 270 3.93 26.13 0.81
CA LEU A 270 4.90 27.09 0.28
C LEU A 270 6.07 26.35 -0.37
N LEU A 271 6.43 26.74 -1.58
CA LEU A 271 7.59 26.26 -2.32
C LEU A 271 8.42 27.48 -2.76
N HIS A 272 9.75 27.37 -2.74
CA HIS A 272 10.65 28.39 -3.28
C HIS A 272 11.16 27.99 -4.66
N SER A 273 11.26 28.96 -5.57
CA SER A 273 11.83 28.80 -6.89
C SER A 273 12.63 30.02 -7.30
N GLU A 274 13.28 29.96 -8.45
CA GLU A 274 13.86 31.13 -9.07
C GLU A 274 12.77 32.12 -9.51
N LYS A 275 13.10 33.43 -9.46
CA LYS A 275 12.23 34.48 -9.96
C LYS A 275 11.84 34.27 -11.41
N GLY A 276 10.56 34.37 -11.66
CA GLY A 276 9.97 34.30 -13.00
C GLY A 276 8.70 33.44 -13.00
N ARG A 277 7.58 34.03 -13.43
CA ARG A 277 6.26 33.40 -13.39
C ARG A 277 6.24 32.00 -14.01
N ALA A 278 6.90 31.82 -15.15
CA ALA A 278 6.99 30.50 -15.80
C ALA A 278 7.81 29.50 -14.97
N LYS A 279 8.91 29.92 -14.34
CA LYS A 279 9.73 29.06 -13.47
C LYS A 279 8.95 28.64 -12.21
N GLN A 280 8.27 29.61 -11.59
CA GLN A 280 7.42 29.37 -10.41
C GLN A 280 6.26 28.41 -10.75
N MET A 281 5.57 28.62 -11.87
CA MET A 281 4.50 27.72 -12.31
C MET A 281 5.01 26.30 -12.58
N ASN A 282 6.16 26.16 -13.23
CA ASN A 282 6.77 24.85 -13.50
C ASN A 282 7.29 24.17 -12.23
N ALA A 283 7.76 24.93 -11.24
CA ALA A 283 8.20 24.38 -9.96
C ALA A 283 7.03 23.81 -9.13
N GLY A 284 5.84 24.41 -9.25
CA GLY A 284 4.62 23.94 -8.57
C GLY A 284 3.91 22.79 -9.27
N ALA A 285 4.15 22.56 -10.54
CA ALA A 285 3.50 21.54 -11.37
C ALA A 285 4.20 20.16 -11.27
#